data_c2f82e009d3db1f9c1e5414b9d7673ec
#
_entry.id   c2f82e009d3db1f9c1e5414b9d7673ec
#
_cell.length_a   1.000
_cell.length_b   1.000
_cell.length_c   1.000
_cell.angle_alpha   90.00
_cell.angle_beta   90.00
_cell.angle_gamma   90.00
#
_symmetry.space_group_name_H-M   'P 1'
#
loop_
_entity.id
_entity.type
_entity.pdbx_description
1 polymer ?
#
loop_
_entity_poly.entity_id
_entity_poly.type
_entity_poly.pdbx_seq_one_letter_code
_entity_poly.pdbx_strand_id
1 'polypeptide(L)'
;MHIEFATNRLADAGISLVEAGQLFGVPIGRKYIQRLVVLRATDKYTQLFGHRALRLHPLKGKRTGQYAMTLTGNYRLIIEKIQEDRVRILDVEDYHSD
;
A
#
# COMPACT_ATOMS: atom_id res chain seq x y z
N MET A 1 -0.60 -6.26 11.14
CA MET A 1 -0.39 -4.93 11.74
C MET A 1 -1.60 -4.03 11.53
N HIS A 2 -1.67 -2.96 12.28
CA HIS A 2 -2.73 -1.97 12.14
C HIS A 2 -2.49 -1.07 10.94
N ILE A 3 -3.57 -0.71 10.23
CA ILE A 3 -3.49 0.14 9.05
C ILE A 3 -4.27 1.43 9.33
N GLU A 4 -3.60 2.55 9.12
CA GLU A 4 -4.22 3.87 9.04
C GLU A 4 -4.28 4.31 7.58
N PHE A 5 -5.18 5.22 7.26
CA PHE A 5 -5.32 5.74 5.91
C PHE A 5 -5.21 7.27 5.95
N ALA A 6 -4.46 7.83 5.02
CA ALA A 6 -4.25 9.27 4.95
C ALA A 6 -5.54 10.03 4.58
N THR A 7 -6.46 9.37 3.86
CA THR A 7 -7.72 10.00 3.44
C THR A 7 -8.90 9.04 3.64
N ASN A 8 -10.09 9.61 3.72
CA ASN A 8 -11.31 8.82 3.80
C ASN A 8 -11.54 8.00 2.53
N ARG A 9 -11.15 8.51 1.37
CA ARG A 9 -11.27 7.78 0.10
C ARG A 9 -10.47 6.48 0.13
N LEU A 10 -9.25 6.55 0.62
CA LEU A 10 -8.40 5.35 0.75
C LEU A 10 -8.98 4.36 1.75
N ALA A 11 -9.51 4.85 2.87
CA ALA A 11 -10.14 4.01 3.89
C ALA A 11 -11.39 3.32 3.33
N ASP A 12 -12.24 4.05 2.64
CA ASP A 12 -13.47 3.52 2.04
C ASP A 12 -13.15 2.46 0.99
N ALA A 13 -12.14 2.71 0.15
CA ALA A 13 -11.68 1.73 -0.84
C ALA A 13 -11.17 0.45 -0.19
N GLY A 14 -10.74 0.51 1.06
CA GLY A 14 -10.26 -0.64 1.81
C GLY A 14 -11.37 -1.53 2.37
N ILE A 15 -12.64 -1.10 2.29
CA ILE A 15 -13.76 -1.84 2.87
C ILE A 15 -14.11 -3.08 2.03
N SER A 16 -14.08 -2.94 0.70
CA SER A 16 -14.52 -4.02 -0.18
C SER A 16 -13.93 -3.90 -1.57
N LEU A 17 -13.98 -5.02 -2.32
CA LEU A 17 -13.57 -5.03 -3.73
C LEU A 17 -14.40 -4.07 -4.58
N VAL A 18 -15.69 -3.90 -4.26
CA VAL A 18 -16.56 -2.98 -4.99
C VAL A 18 -16.07 -1.54 -4.83
N GLU A 19 -15.82 -1.11 -3.61
CA GLU A 19 -15.35 0.25 -3.33
C GLU A 19 -13.98 0.50 -3.95
N ALA A 20 -13.06 -0.46 -3.81
CA ALA A 20 -11.73 -0.34 -4.41
C ALA A 20 -11.81 -0.28 -5.94
N GLY A 21 -12.67 -1.09 -6.53
CA GLY A 21 -12.86 -1.11 -7.98
C GLY A 21 -13.45 0.20 -8.51
N GLN A 22 -14.35 0.81 -7.76
CA GLN A 22 -14.91 2.10 -8.14
C GLN A 22 -13.88 3.22 -8.11
N LEU A 23 -12.98 3.20 -7.12
CA LEU A 23 -11.97 4.25 -6.98
C LEU A 23 -10.80 4.07 -7.95
N PHE A 24 -10.31 2.84 -8.12
CA PHE A 24 -9.05 2.58 -8.83
C PHE A 24 -9.23 1.83 -10.15
N GLY A 25 -10.42 1.34 -10.46
CA GLY A 25 -10.63 0.33 -11.49
C GLY A 25 -10.42 -1.07 -10.91
N VAL A 26 -11.06 -2.08 -11.53
CA VAL A 26 -11.10 -3.43 -10.96
C VAL A 26 -9.73 -4.07 -10.78
N PRO A 27 -8.81 -4.04 -11.78
CA PRO A 27 -7.52 -4.70 -11.60
C PRO A 27 -6.69 -4.13 -10.45
N ILE A 28 -6.63 -2.81 -10.36
CA ILE A 28 -5.85 -2.14 -9.31
C ILE A 28 -6.56 -2.28 -7.97
N GLY A 29 -7.87 -2.14 -7.96
CA GLY A 29 -8.67 -2.28 -6.73
C GLY A 29 -8.50 -3.67 -6.10
N ARG A 30 -8.48 -4.71 -6.93
CA ARG A 30 -8.25 -6.07 -6.45
C ARG A 30 -6.88 -6.21 -5.78
N LYS A 31 -5.85 -5.66 -6.38
CA LYS A 31 -4.50 -5.67 -5.82
C LYS A 31 -4.42 -4.85 -4.54
N TYR A 32 -5.08 -3.71 -4.51
CA TYR A 32 -5.15 -2.88 -3.31
C TYR A 32 -5.69 -3.68 -2.12
N ILE A 33 -6.83 -4.35 -2.30
CA ILE A 33 -7.44 -5.18 -1.24
C ILE A 33 -6.48 -6.31 -0.83
N GLN A 34 -5.85 -6.99 -1.80
CA GLN A 34 -4.90 -8.06 -1.51
C GLN A 34 -3.72 -7.57 -0.66
N ARG A 35 -3.20 -6.39 -0.97
CA ARG A 35 -2.08 -5.82 -0.21
C ARG A 35 -2.49 -5.46 1.22
N LEU A 36 -3.70 -4.94 1.40
CA LEU A 36 -4.21 -4.67 2.75
C LEU A 36 -4.34 -5.96 3.56
N VAL A 37 -4.77 -7.06 2.94
CA VAL A 37 -4.82 -8.37 3.60
C VAL A 37 -3.43 -8.79 4.06
N VAL A 38 -2.43 -8.67 3.19
CA VAL A 38 -1.04 -8.99 3.53
C VAL A 38 -0.54 -8.15 4.70
N LEU A 39 -0.81 -6.84 4.66
CA LEU A 39 -0.39 -5.94 5.75
C LEU A 39 -1.05 -6.33 7.07
N ARG A 40 -2.34 -6.62 7.07
CA ARG A 40 -3.06 -7.03 8.29
C ARG A 40 -2.55 -8.35 8.86
N ALA A 41 -2.12 -9.27 7.98
CA ALA A 41 -1.62 -10.59 8.38
C ALA A 41 -0.16 -10.56 8.84
N THR A 42 0.56 -9.48 8.60
CA THR A 42 1.97 -9.34 8.96
C THR A 42 2.06 -8.66 10.33
N ASP A 43 2.85 -9.23 11.23
CA ASP A 43 2.95 -8.70 12.59
C ASP A 43 3.82 -7.47 12.68
N LYS A 44 4.96 -7.47 11.98
CA LYS A 44 5.96 -6.41 12.08
C LYS A 44 6.34 -5.88 10.71
N TYR A 45 6.56 -4.58 10.64
CA TYR A 45 6.93 -3.87 9.41
C TYR A 45 8.17 -4.48 8.73
N THR A 46 9.19 -4.82 9.52
CA THR A 46 10.41 -5.41 8.97
C THR A 46 10.19 -6.72 8.25
N GLN A 47 9.14 -7.46 8.57
CA GLN A 47 8.80 -8.72 7.90
C GLN A 47 8.32 -8.51 6.47
N LEU A 48 7.84 -7.31 6.13
CA LEU A 48 7.38 -7.01 4.76
C LEU A 48 8.50 -7.16 3.73
N PHE A 49 9.73 -6.90 4.11
CA PHE A 49 10.87 -7.00 3.19
C PHE A 49 11.14 -8.44 2.75
N GLY A 50 10.64 -9.42 3.48
CA GLY A 50 10.74 -10.83 3.11
C GLY A 50 9.76 -11.26 2.03
N HIS A 51 8.74 -10.45 1.75
CA HIS A 51 7.73 -10.72 0.71
C HIS A 51 8.20 -10.15 -0.63
N ARG A 52 8.88 -10.97 -1.43
CA ARG A 52 9.46 -10.50 -2.70
C ARG A 52 8.44 -9.89 -3.65
N ALA A 53 7.22 -10.45 -3.69
CA ALA A 53 6.16 -9.96 -4.58
C ALA A 53 5.75 -8.52 -4.29
N LEU A 54 5.96 -8.04 -3.08
CA LEU A 54 5.64 -6.66 -2.72
C LEU A 54 6.63 -5.67 -3.30
N ARG A 55 7.87 -6.09 -3.52
CA ARG A 55 8.97 -5.24 -4.01
C ARG A 55 9.06 -3.93 -3.24
N LEU A 56 8.94 -4.04 -1.91
CA LEU A 56 8.95 -2.86 -1.04
C LEU A 56 10.30 -2.17 -1.10
N HIS A 57 10.30 -0.89 -1.41
CA HIS A 57 11.54 -0.11 -1.48
C HIS A 57 11.30 1.34 -1.06
N PRO A 58 12.32 1.99 -0.50
CA PRO A 58 12.18 3.37 -0.04
C PRO A 58 12.13 4.35 -1.22
N LEU A 59 11.40 5.44 -1.02
CA LEU A 59 11.42 6.57 -1.92
C LEU A 59 12.49 7.57 -1.47
N LYS A 60 12.92 8.43 -2.40
CA LYS A 60 14.07 9.31 -2.18
C LYS A 60 13.65 10.78 -2.18
N GLY A 61 14.60 11.65 -1.82
CA GLY A 61 14.42 13.09 -1.84
C GLY A 61 13.39 13.56 -0.83
N LYS A 62 12.44 14.36 -1.29
CA LYS A 62 11.38 14.92 -0.43
C LYS A 62 10.43 13.84 0.12
N ARG A 63 10.50 12.63 -0.41
CA ARG A 63 9.65 11.52 -0.03
C ARG A 63 10.35 10.54 0.92
N THR A 64 11.49 10.92 1.47
CA THR A 64 12.20 10.10 2.45
C THR A 64 11.27 9.72 3.60
N GLY A 65 11.28 8.43 3.97
CA GLY A 65 10.34 7.89 4.96
C GLY A 65 9.12 7.24 4.35
N GLN A 66 8.88 7.45 3.05
CA GLN A 66 7.83 6.76 2.32
C GLN A 66 8.41 5.56 1.58
N TYR A 67 7.59 4.53 1.43
CA TYR A 67 7.95 3.31 0.73
C TYR A 67 6.91 2.98 -0.33
N ALA A 68 7.36 2.40 -1.43
CA ALA A 68 6.48 1.94 -2.51
C ALA A 68 6.37 0.42 -2.48
N MET A 69 5.14 -0.07 -2.61
CA MET A 69 4.82 -1.50 -2.69
C MET A 69 4.11 -1.76 -4.02
N THR A 70 4.55 -2.75 -4.76
CA THR A 70 3.97 -3.06 -6.08
C THR A 70 2.51 -3.48 -5.96
N LEU A 71 1.65 -2.89 -6.79
CA LEU A 71 0.27 -3.34 -7.02
C LEU A 71 0.17 -4.05 -8.37
N THR A 72 0.53 -3.35 -9.44
CA THR A 72 0.60 -3.88 -10.81
C THR A 72 1.91 -3.43 -11.44
N GLY A 73 2.07 -3.66 -12.75
CA GLY A 73 3.28 -3.22 -13.45
C GLY A 73 3.63 -1.76 -13.22
N ASN A 74 2.64 -0.87 -13.27
CA ASN A 74 2.89 0.57 -13.15
C ASN A 74 2.44 1.16 -11.82
N TYR A 75 1.48 0.54 -11.14
CA TYR A 75 0.88 1.15 -9.95
C TYR A 75 1.55 0.68 -8.67
N ARG A 76 1.70 1.63 -7.74
CA ARG A 76 2.34 1.39 -6.44
C ARG A 76 1.46 1.89 -5.33
N LEU A 77 1.44 1.11 -4.24
CA LEU A 77 0.87 1.53 -2.97
C LEU A 77 1.96 2.24 -2.18
N ILE A 78 1.71 3.49 -1.83
CA ILE A 78 2.67 4.28 -1.07
C ILE A 78 2.29 4.20 0.39
N ILE A 79 3.23 3.79 1.21
CA ILE A 79 3.02 3.62 2.65
C ILE A 79 4.12 4.30 3.45
N GLU A 80 3.83 4.58 4.71
CA GLU A 80 4.87 4.96 5.66
C GLU A 80 4.74 4.14 6.95
N LYS A 81 5.86 3.87 7.56
CA LYS A 81 5.91 3.20 8.84
C LYS A 81 5.57 4.19 9.95
N ILE A 82 4.58 3.87 10.76
CA ILE A 82 4.26 4.63 11.97
C ILE A 82 4.94 3.99 13.18
N GLN A 83 4.79 2.67 13.31
CA GLN A 83 5.43 1.84 14.31
C GLN A 83 5.68 0.48 13.69
N GLU A 84 6.40 -0.42 14.38
CA GLU A 84 6.64 -1.77 13.86
C GLU A 84 5.34 -2.53 13.57
N ASP A 85 4.29 -2.25 14.30
CA ASP A 85 2.99 -2.91 14.13
C ASP A 85 1.93 -2.00 13.48
N ARG A 86 2.32 -0.87 12.88
CA ARG A 86 1.38 0.11 12.33
C ARG A 86 1.95 0.82 11.11
N VAL A 87 1.15 0.86 10.05
CA VAL A 87 1.49 1.59 8.81
C VAL A 87 0.37 2.54 8.45
N ARG A 88 0.70 3.56 7.68
CA ARG A 88 -0.28 4.46 7.07
C ARG A 88 -0.21 4.33 5.56
N ILE A 89 -1.38 4.13 4.96
CA ILE A 89 -1.54 4.15 3.50
C ILE A 89 -1.64 5.60 3.07
N LEU A 90 -0.71 6.03 2.22
CA LEU A 90 -0.64 7.44 1.79
C LEU A 90 -1.33 7.67 0.47
N ASP A 91 -1.16 6.75 -0.49
CA ASP A 91 -1.68 6.95 -1.85
C ASP A 91 -1.52 5.69 -2.68
N VAL A 92 -2.21 5.68 -3.82
CA VAL A 92 -1.99 4.72 -4.91
C VAL A 92 -1.54 5.55 -6.10
N GLU A 93 -0.34 5.29 -6.60
CA GLU A 93 0.29 6.11 -7.64
C GLU A 93 0.60 5.31 -8.89
N ASP A 94 0.44 5.96 -10.03
CA ASP A 94 0.94 5.48 -11.31
C ASP A 94 2.44 5.80 -11.36
N TYR A 95 3.25 4.79 -11.18
CA TYR A 95 4.67 4.94 -10.92
C TYR A 95 5.48 4.55 -12.16
N HIS A 96 5.99 5.55 -12.86
CA HIS A 96 6.65 5.33 -14.15
C HIS A 96 8.16 5.22 -14.08
N SER A 97 8.78 5.69 -13.01
CA SER A 97 10.23 5.66 -12.91
C SER A 97 10.68 5.58 -11.47
N ASP A 98 11.85 5.17 -11.32
CA ASP A 98 12.54 5.08 -10.05
C ASP A 98 13.69 6.06 -10.00
#